data_7b9741ba303c968849883e7bb849b32f
#
_entry.id   7b9741ba303c968849883e7bb849b32f
#
_cell.length_a   1.000
_cell.length_b   1.000
_cell.length_c   1.000
_cell.angle_alpha   90.00
_cell.angle_beta   90.00
_cell.angle_gamma   90.00
#
_symmetry.space_group_name_H-M   'P 1'
#
loop_
_entity.id
_entity.type
_entity.pdbx_description
1 polymer ?
#
loop_
_entity_poly.entity_id
_entity_poly.type
_entity_poly.pdbx_seq_one_letter_code
_entity_poly.pdbx_strand_id
1 'polypeptide(L)'
;MGVLRDHPEFALFVCLALGYLLGKVRVGPITLGGICGTLIVSLLLGAWAKVVVSDDVKTIFFALFIFALGYLAGPQFFANLNRKSLRFFALCAIELVCVLGIAFGLAKAFDLDVGTASGILAGAATESAVVGTATEAIGKLDGLTPDQITQYQGHVATAYTVCYLFGLITIVLYTSQIMPMMLRVNLRDASRELWEKMRGSGGGLESDERQALPGMVGRTYLVTTADGRTVGDLESELGGRITVEAVKRGSKTLTPRPDLALTLSDLVLVVGLRANTIEAGRLIGTETPGIPGVDTPLATTQVAVTEKSSDGLSVEELQRAHPEFVKDGVYVTDVLRGDQHLPAAGGTTVHRGDVLTLVGARSGLNKLVSKIGAVVKNDATDFIYLGLGIAAGSLLGQVVVHFGDVPMSLGTGGGCLVSGLLFGWFRSRKQTFGAFPPQAANTLKDMGLAIFIACTGLVSGPQAWPLLKQYGALLPFAGIAMVLVPATISLFVGRKLLKIEKPLLIGAIAGQQCSTPAITSVTQVAQSSVPLLGYTITYALSNFLLPLTGPILVGVLGA
;
A
#
# COMPACT_ATOMS: atom_id res chain seq x y z
N MET A 1 8.36 -6.84 -38.79
CA MET A 1 9.63 -6.33 -38.25
C MET A 1 9.73 -4.80 -38.38
N GLY A 2 9.54 -4.21 -39.56
CA GLY A 2 9.61 -2.76 -39.76
C GLY A 2 8.77 -1.98 -38.77
N VAL A 3 7.48 -2.31 -38.65
CA VAL A 3 6.53 -1.59 -37.77
C VAL A 3 6.99 -1.52 -36.31
N LEU A 4 7.57 -2.59 -35.74
CA LEU A 4 8.06 -2.58 -34.35
C LEU A 4 9.32 -1.73 -34.17
N ARG A 5 10.13 -1.58 -35.21
CA ARG A 5 11.35 -0.76 -35.18
C ARG A 5 11.05 0.71 -35.43
N ASP A 6 10.12 0.97 -36.35
CA ASP A 6 9.73 2.33 -36.74
C ASP A 6 8.77 2.98 -35.74
N HIS A 7 8.08 2.16 -34.91
CA HIS A 7 7.11 2.57 -33.90
C HIS A 7 7.44 1.96 -32.53
N PRO A 8 8.46 2.48 -31.82
CA PRO A 8 8.87 1.95 -30.51
C PRO A 8 7.75 2.00 -29.46
N GLU A 9 6.83 2.98 -29.55
CA GLU A 9 5.65 3.08 -28.70
C GLU A 9 4.73 1.84 -28.86
N PHE A 10 4.55 1.35 -30.09
CA PHE A 10 3.78 0.13 -30.35
C PHE A 10 4.47 -1.09 -29.74
N ALA A 11 5.81 -1.19 -29.89
CA ALA A 11 6.59 -2.28 -29.29
C ALA A 11 6.44 -2.30 -27.75
N LEU A 12 6.45 -1.14 -27.09
CA LEU A 12 6.30 -1.02 -25.64
C LEU A 12 4.94 -1.57 -25.17
N PHE A 13 3.84 -1.14 -25.81
CA PHE A 13 2.50 -1.62 -25.43
C PHE A 13 2.28 -3.10 -25.76
N VAL A 14 2.87 -3.62 -26.83
CA VAL A 14 2.89 -5.07 -27.12
C VAL A 14 3.63 -5.82 -26.02
N CYS A 15 4.81 -5.34 -25.59
CA CYS A 15 5.56 -5.93 -24.47
C CYS A 15 4.71 -5.94 -23.20
N LEU A 16 4.01 -4.85 -22.92
CA LEU A 16 3.13 -4.73 -21.75
C LEU A 16 2.00 -5.77 -21.82
N ALA A 17 1.26 -5.80 -22.91
CA ALA A 17 0.09 -6.68 -23.07
C ALA A 17 0.48 -8.17 -23.02
N LEU A 18 1.45 -8.58 -23.84
CA LEU A 18 1.92 -9.97 -23.89
C LEU A 18 2.67 -10.35 -22.62
N GLY A 19 3.39 -9.42 -22.01
CA GLY A 19 4.10 -9.62 -20.76
C GLY A 19 3.16 -9.89 -19.59
N TYR A 20 2.13 -9.09 -19.43
CA TYR A 20 1.10 -9.34 -18.41
C TYR A 20 0.29 -10.62 -18.68
N LEU A 21 0.07 -10.97 -19.95
CA LEU A 21 -0.55 -12.25 -20.31
C LEU A 21 0.36 -13.43 -19.90
N LEU A 22 1.66 -13.37 -20.23
CA LEU A 22 2.65 -14.36 -19.82
C LEU A 22 2.77 -14.42 -18.29
N GLY A 23 2.69 -13.27 -17.63
CA GLY A 23 2.74 -13.17 -16.17
C GLY A 23 1.61 -13.89 -15.43
N LYS A 24 0.50 -14.23 -16.12
CA LYS A 24 -0.58 -15.05 -15.56
C LYS A 24 -0.24 -16.55 -15.47
N VAL A 25 0.84 -16.99 -16.08
CA VAL A 25 1.30 -18.38 -16.00
C VAL A 25 1.58 -18.72 -14.53
N ARG A 26 1.00 -19.84 -14.08
CA ARG A 26 1.14 -20.35 -12.72
C ARG A 26 1.93 -21.65 -12.73
N VAL A 27 2.88 -21.76 -11.82
CA VAL A 27 3.63 -22.99 -11.55
C VAL A 27 3.40 -23.33 -10.08
N GLY A 28 2.48 -24.24 -9.80
CA GLY A 28 2.04 -24.51 -8.44
C GLY A 28 1.35 -23.27 -7.79
N PRO A 29 1.74 -22.88 -6.58
CA PRO A 29 1.18 -21.72 -5.89
C PRO A 29 1.74 -20.38 -6.37
N ILE A 30 2.74 -20.39 -7.27
CA ILE A 30 3.51 -19.22 -7.67
C ILE A 30 3.03 -18.74 -9.04
N THR A 31 2.74 -17.44 -9.18
CA THR A 31 2.52 -16.77 -10.47
C THR A 31 3.80 -16.08 -10.91
N LEU A 32 4.12 -16.13 -12.21
CA LEU A 32 5.30 -15.48 -12.79
C LEU A 32 5.30 -13.96 -12.52
N GLY A 33 4.12 -13.33 -12.54
CA GLY A 33 3.94 -11.90 -12.34
C GLY A 33 4.11 -11.07 -13.63
N GLY A 34 3.30 -10.00 -13.73
CA GLY A 34 3.24 -9.17 -14.94
C GLY A 34 4.57 -8.53 -15.30
N ILE A 35 5.34 -8.07 -14.32
CA ILE A 35 6.64 -7.40 -14.52
C ILE A 35 7.68 -8.37 -15.09
N CYS A 36 7.78 -9.58 -14.50
CA CYS A 36 8.69 -10.61 -15.02
C CYS A 36 8.30 -11.04 -16.44
N GLY A 37 7.00 -11.25 -16.68
CA GLY A 37 6.48 -11.55 -18.01
C GLY A 37 6.80 -10.43 -19.02
N THR A 38 6.63 -9.16 -18.64
CA THR A 38 6.97 -8.00 -19.49
C THR A 38 8.45 -7.98 -19.83
N LEU A 39 9.33 -8.25 -18.86
CA LEU A 39 10.76 -8.29 -19.10
C LEU A 39 11.16 -9.44 -20.05
N ILE A 40 10.63 -10.64 -19.86
CA ILE A 40 10.90 -11.77 -20.77
C ILE A 40 10.46 -11.43 -22.19
N VAL A 41 9.24 -10.93 -22.39
CA VAL A 41 8.72 -10.58 -23.70
C VAL A 41 9.56 -9.45 -24.33
N SER A 42 9.95 -8.44 -23.57
CA SER A 42 10.73 -7.30 -24.07
C SER A 42 12.16 -7.72 -24.43
N LEU A 43 12.81 -8.60 -23.65
CA LEU A 43 14.12 -9.18 -24.01
C LEU A 43 14.05 -9.97 -25.33
N LEU A 44 13.02 -10.80 -25.49
CA LEU A 44 12.85 -11.59 -26.72
C LEU A 44 12.58 -10.70 -27.93
N LEU A 45 11.68 -9.72 -27.81
CA LEU A 45 11.38 -8.77 -28.88
C LEU A 45 12.58 -7.86 -29.18
N GLY A 46 13.31 -7.42 -28.17
CA GLY A 46 14.53 -6.62 -28.33
C GLY A 46 15.63 -7.40 -29.06
N ALA A 47 15.86 -8.66 -28.70
CA ALA A 47 16.80 -9.55 -29.39
C ALA A 47 16.43 -9.78 -30.86
N TRP A 48 15.12 -9.89 -31.14
CA TRP A 48 14.63 -10.19 -32.48
C TRP A 48 14.48 -8.95 -33.36
N ALA A 49 13.83 -7.88 -32.87
CA ALA A 49 13.47 -6.70 -33.66
C ALA A 49 14.50 -5.56 -33.57
N LYS A 50 15.40 -5.60 -32.57
CA LYS A 50 16.41 -4.54 -32.29
C LYS A 50 15.76 -3.14 -32.21
N VAL A 51 14.71 -3.04 -31.41
CA VAL A 51 13.96 -1.80 -31.19
C VAL A 51 14.83 -0.81 -30.39
N VAL A 52 14.90 0.42 -30.84
CA VAL A 52 15.59 1.51 -30.14
C VAL A 52 14.52 2.34 -29.40
N VAL A 53 14.66 2.46 -28.10
CA VAL A 53 13.78 3.28 -27.25
C VAL A 53 14.59 4.44 -26.70
N SER A 54 14.00 5.65 -26.66
CA SER A 54 14.67 6.82 -26.09
C SER A 54 14.91 6.64 -24.57
N ASP A 55 16.10 7.04 -24.13
CA ASP A 55 16.44 7.07 -22.70
C ASP A 55 15.56 8.03 -21.89
N ASP A 56 15.04 9.09 -22.53
CA ASP A 56 14.11 10.02 -21.88
C ASP A 56 12.82 9.32 -21.47
N VAL A 57 12.25 8.48 -22.35
CA VAL A 57 11.05 7.69 -22.03
C VAL A 57 11.32 6.77 -20.83
N LYS A 58 12.43 6.06 -20.86
CA LYS A 58 12.86 5.19 -19.75
C LYS A 58 12.97 5.97 -18.43
N THR A 59 13.64 7.13 -18.45
CA THR A 59 13.86 7.97 -17.27
C THR A 59 12.56 8.57 -16.72
N ILE A 60 11.66 9.04 -17.59
CA ILE A 60 10.36 9.58 -17.16
C ILE A 60 9.52 8.52 -16.44
N PHE A 61 9.37 7.34 -17.05
CA PHE A 61 8.57 6.28 -16.44
C PHE A 61 9.22 5.70 -15.18
N PHE A 62 10.55 5.69 -15.12
CA PHE A 62 11.27 5.34 -13.91
C PHE A 62 11.03 6.35 -12.77
N ALA A 63 11.09 7.65 -13.05
CA ALA A 63 10.82 8.69 -12.06
C ALA A 63 9.36 8.61 -11.54
N LEU A 64 8.39 8.41 -12.42
CA LEU A 64 6.99 8.21 -12.06
C LEU A 64 6.80 6.98 -11.16
N PHE A 65 7.40 5.85 -11.53
CA PHE A 65 7.36 4.62 -10.75
C PHE A 65 7.93 4.81 -9.35
N ILE A 66 9.17 5.30 -9.27
CA ILE A 66 9.91 5.33 -8.01
C ILE A 66 9.35 6.39 -7.05
N PHE A 67 8.86 7.53 -7.58
CA PHE A 67 8.15 8.51 -6.78
C PHE A 67 6.86 7.94 -6.18
N ALA A 68 6.04 7.26 -7.00
CA ALA A 68 4.81 6.65 -6.52
C ALA A 68 5.07 5.55 -5.48
N LEU A 69 6.15 4.76 -5.66
CA LEU A 69 6.61 3.77 -4.69
C LEU A 69 6.95 4.44 -3.35
N GLY A 70 7.77 5.49 -3.38
CA GLY A 70 8.13 6.27 -2.19
C GLY A 70 6.90 6.90 -1.53
N TYR A 71 6.00 7.49 -2.32
CA TYR A 71 4.78 8.11 -1.82
C TYR A 71 3.89 7.12 -1.04
N LEU A 72 3.68 5.92 -1.58
CA LEU A 72 2.90 4.87 -0.93
C LEU A 72 3.58 4.35 0.35
N ALA A 73 4.91 4.24 0.34
CA ALA A 73 5.68 3.77 1.49
C ALA A 73 5.83 4.82 2.60
N GLY A 74 5.76 6.12 2.27
CA GLY A 74 6.08 7.23 3.17
C GLY A 74 5.33 7.24 4.49
N PRO A 75 4.00 7.13 4.52
CA PRO A 75 3.22 7.12 5.76
C PRO A 75 3.66 6.00 6.72
N GLN A 76 3.80 4.78 6.20
CA GLN A 76 4.22 3.60 6.98
C GLN A 76 5.66 3.70 7.44
N PHE A 77 6.56 4.18 6.59
CA PHE A 77 7.96 4.38 6.93
C PHE A 77 8.11 5.27 8.17
N PHE A 78 7.52 6.47 8.15
CA PHE A 78 7.62 7.41 9.27
C PHE A 78 6.80 6.98 10.49
N ALA A 79 5.65 6.33 10.33
CA ALA A 79 4.87 5.80 11.45
C ALA A 79 5.63 4.68 12.19
N ASN A 80 6.45 3.93 11.47
CA ASN A 80 7.25 2.84 12.03
C ASN A 80 8.61 3.27 12.60
N LEU A 81 8.99 4.54 12.50
CA LEU A 81 10.19 5.09 13.16
C LEU A 81 9.98 5.29 14.68
N ASN A 82 9.69 4.18 15.38
CA ASN A 82 9.51 4.19 16.83
C ASN A 82 10.39 3.12 17.50
N ARG A 83 10.58 3.23 18.84
CA ARG A 83 11.46 2.31 19.59
C ARG A 83 11.03 0.83 19.49
N LYS A 84 9.75 0.53 19.33
CA LYS A 84 9.26 -0.84 19.22
C LYS A 84 9.63 -1.45 17.86
N SER A 85 9.65 -0.61 16.81
CA SER A 85 9.99 -1.03 15.44
C SER A 85 11.50 -1.10 15.17
N LEU A 86 12.34 -0.60 16.10
CA LEU A 86 13.80 -0.64 15.94
C LEU A 86 14.34 -2.05 15.70
N ARG A 87 13.68 -3.08 16.23
CA ARG A 87 14.02 -4.49 15.98
C ARG A 87 13.82 -4.89 14.51
N PHE A 88 12.77 -4.40 13.88
CA PHE A 88 12.50 -4.64 12.46
C PHE A 88 13.46 -3.84 11.56
N PHE A 89 13.82 -2.63 11.99
CA PHE A 89 14.87 -1.85 11.32
C PHE A 89 16.21 -2.59 11.33
N ALA A 90 16.59 -3.18 12.46
CA ALA A 90 17.80 -3.99 12.56
C ALA A 90 17.79 -5.19 11.60
N LEU A 91 16.62 -5.84 11.41
CA LEU A 91 16.49 -6.90 10.40
C LEU A 91 16.73 -6.39 8.98
N CYS A 92 16.14 -5.25 8.61
CA CYS A 92 16.36 -4.66 7.28
C CYS A 92 17.82 -4.22 7.06
N ALA A 93 18.49 -3.72 8.10
CA ALA A 93 19.91 -3.39 8.04
C ALA A 93 20.79 -4.64 7.83
N ILE A 94 20.46 -5.76 8.48
CA ILE A 94 21.13 -7.06 8.26
C ILE A 94 20.94 -7.50 6.82
N GLU A 95 19.72 -7.42 6.30
CA GLU A 95 19.43 -7.73 4.89
C GLU A 95 20.31 -6.91 3.95
N LEU A 96 20.31 -5.58 4.14
CA LEU A 96 21.09 -4.65 3.32
C LEU A 96 22.59 -5.02 3.28
N VAL A 97 23.18 -5.26 4.45
CA VAL A 97 24.59 -5.61 4.58
C VAL A 97 24.88 -6.98 3.93
N CYS A 98 23.99 -7.95 4.14
CA CYS A 98 24.16 -9.30 3.60
C CYS A 98 24.06 -9.30 2.07
N VAL A 99 23.04 -8.64 1.48
CA VAL A 99 22.89 -8.64 0.02
C VAL A 99 24.03 -7.91 -0.67
N LEU A 100 24.47 -6.78 -0.11
CA LEU A 100 25.66 -6.05 -0.63
C LEU A 100 26.93 -6.89 -0.51
N GLY A 101 27.15 -7.50 0.67
CA GLY A 101 28.33 -8.33 0.92
C GLY A 101 28.39 -9.56 0.02
N ILE A 102 27.25 -10.24 -0.18
CA ILE A 102 27.18 -11.41 -1.07
C ILE A 102 27.36 -10.99 -2.54
N ALA A 103 26.67 -9.90 -2.97
CA ALA A 103 26.81 -9.41 -4.34
C ALA A 103 28.26 -9.03 -4.67
N PHE A 104 28.93 -8.31 -3.77
CA PHE A 104 30.34 -7.96 -3.89
C PHE A 104 31.24 -9.21 -3.88
N GLY A 105 30.99 -10.15 -2.96
CA GLY A 105 31.73 -11.41 -2.89
C GLY A 105 31.61 -12.25 -4.16
N LEU A 106 30.38 -12.37 -4.71
CA LEU A 106 30.15 -13.06 -5.98
C LEU A 106 30.83 -12.35 -7.15
N ALA A 107 30.78 -11.01 -7.19
CA ALA A 107 31.44 -10.22 -8.22
C ALA A 107 32.94 -10.48 -8.25
N LYS A 108 33.60 -10.50 -7.10
CA LYS A 108 35.05 -10.77 -6.99
C LYS A 108 35.41 -12.25 -7.21
N ALA A 109 34.57 -13.19 -6.74
CA ALA A 109 34.84 -14.62 -6.86
C ALA A 109 34.70 -15.17 -8.30
N PHE A 110 33.79 -14.59 -9.07
CA PHE A 110 33.43 -15.05 -10.42
C PHE A 110 33.74 -14.02 -11.51
N ASP A 111 34.46 -12.96 -11.16
CA ASP A 111 34.86 -11.87 -12.07
C ASP A 111 33.65 -11.31 -12.84
N LEU A 112 32.55 -11.00 -12.07
CA LEU A 112 31.34 -10.48 -12.66
C LEU A 112 31.50 -8.99 -12.94
N ASP A 113 30.98 -8.55 -14.08
CA ASP A 113 30.85 -7.13 -14.35
C ASP A 113 29.79 -6.47 -13.43
N VAL A 114 29.90 -5.16 -13.32
CA VAL A 114 29.03 -4.35 -12.44
C VAL A 114 27.54 -4.50 -12.76
N GLY A 115 27.19 -4.70 -14.02
CA GLY A 115 25.82 -4.92 -14.46
C GLY A 115 25.28 -6.27 -14.01
N THR A 116 26.06 -7.34 -14.23
CA THR A 116 25.68 -8.69 -13.80
C THR A 116 25.52 -8.78 -12.28
N ALA A 117 26.48 -8.23 -11.51
CA ALA A 117 26.40 -8.22 -10.04
C ALA A 117 25.16 -7.46 -9.52
N SER A 118 24.88 -6.29 -10.09
CA SER A 118 23.70 -5.48 -9.73
C SER A 118 22.39 -6.18 -10.12
N GLY A 119 22.36 -6.87 -11.25
CA GLY A 119 21.18 -7.63 -11.68
C GLY A 119 20.90 -8.84 -10.78
N ILE A 120 21.93 -9.55 -10.31
CA ILE A 120 21.82 -10.64 -9.34
C ILE A 120 21.20 -10.10 -8.03
N LEU A 121 21.73 -9.00 -7.52
CA LEU A 121 21.22 -8.36 -6.30
C LEU A 121 19.76 -7.97 -6.44
N ALA A 122 19.42 -7.24 -7.51
CA ALA A 122 18.05 -6.79 -7.77
C ALA A 122 17.06 -7.95 -7.89
N GLY A 123 17.45 -9.00 -8.63
CA GLY A 123 16.60 -10.17 -8.86
C GLY A 123 16.38 -10.99 -7.60
N ALA A 124 17.43 -11.28 -6.88
CA ALA A 124 17.35 -12.05 -5.65
C ALA A 124 16.51 -11.37 -4.56
N ALA A 125 16.69 -10.07 -4.37
CA ALA A 125 15.90 -9.29 -3.45
C ALA A 125 14.44 -9.07 -3.92
N THR A 126 14.07 -9.57 -5.10
CA THR A 126 12.78 -9.32 -5.79
C THR A 126 12.42 -7.83 -5.88
N GLU A 127 13.44 -6.94 -5.91
CA GLU A 127 13.28 -5.49 -5.86
C GLU A 127 13.61 -4.85 -7.21
N SER A 128 12.57 -4.61 -7.98
CA SER A 128 12.69 -4.06 -9.34
C SER A 128 13.24 -2.61 -9.37
N ALA A 129 13.10 -1.86 -8.29
CA ALA A 129 13.61 -0.50 -8.21
C ALA A 129 15.15 -0.45 -8.28
N VAL A 130 15.83 -1.50 -7.79
CA VAL A 130 17.29 -1.63 -7.89
C VAL A 130 17.77 -1.70 -9.35
N VAL A 131 16.98 -2.32 -10.25
CA VAL A 131 17.30 -2.36 -11.68
C VAL A 131 17.46 -0.93 -12.22
N GLY A 132 16.52 -0.05 -11.86
CA GLY A 132 16.56 1.34 -12.31
C GLY A 132 17.70 2.14 -11.71
N THR A 133 17.86 2.08 -10.40
CA THR A 133 18.91 2.83 -9.70
C THR A 133 20.31 2.38 -10.09
N ALA A 134 20.52 1.06 -10.26
CA ALA A 134 21.79 0.52 -10.76
C ALA A 134 22.06 0.92 -12.22
N THR A 135 21.04 0.82 -13.09
CA THR A 135 21.15 1.20 -14.50
C THR A 135 21.49 2.70 -14.64
N GLU A 136 20.88 3.56 -13.84
CA GLU A 136 21.18 5.00 -13.79
C GLU A 136 22.61 5.25 -13.28
N ALA A 137 23.04 4.54 -12.23
CA ALA A 137 24.39 4.67 -11.66
C ALA A 137 25.46 4.22 -12.66
N ILE A 138 25.26 3.11 -13.39
CA ILE A 138 26.17 2.65 -14.44
C ILE A 138 26.33 3.70 -15.53
N GLY A 139 25.23 4.40 -15.91
CA GLY A 139 25.29 5.47 -16.91
C GLY A 139 26.13 6.69 -16.49
N LYS A 140 26.45 6.81 -15.21
CA LYS A 140 27.25 7.91 -14.63
C LYS A 140 28.68 7.52 -14.27
N LEU A 141 29.09 6.27 -14.53
CA LEU A 141 30.46 5.83 -14.29
C LEU A 141 31.42 6.48 -15.27
N ASP A 142 32.48 7.07 -14.75
CA ASP A 142 33.55 7.64 -15.56
C ASP A 142 34.41 6.53 -16.22
N GLY A 143 34.92 6.83 -17.41
CA GLY A 143 35.84 5.94 -18.13
C GLY A 143 35.19 4.81 -18.93
N LEU A 144 33.85 4.68 -18.92
CA LEU A 144 33.14 3.71 -19.76
C LEU A 144 32.77 4.31 -21.12
N THR A 145 32.88 3.48 -22.18
CA THR A 145 32.36 3.83 -23.50
C THR A 145 30.83 3.67 -23.54
N PRO A 146 30.10 4.38 -24.44
CA PRO A 146 28.65 4.21 -24.59
C PRO A 146 28.22 2.76 -24.82
N ASP A 147 29.03 1.99 -25.55
CA ASP A 147 28.76 0.56 -25.80
C ASP A 147 28.87 -0.27 -24.52
N GLN A 148 29.87 0.00 -23.69
CA GLN A 148 30.06 -0.68 -22.40
C GLN A 148 28.89 -0.33 -21.42
N ILE A 149 28.49 0.94 -21.37
CA ILE A 149 27.33 1.36 -20.58
C ILE A 149 26.09 0.56 -21.01
N THR A 150 25.80 0.52 -22.32
CA THR A 150 24.65 -0.21 -22.85
C THR A 150 24.76 -1.71 -22.55
N GLN A 151 25.96 -2.29 -22.65
CA GLN A 151 26.21 -3.68 -22.34
C GLN A 151 25.94 -3.98 -20.86
N TYR A 152 26.51 -3.21 -19.93
CA TYR A 152 26.33 -3.44 -18.49
C TYR A 152 24.90 -3.22 -18.06
N GLN A 153 24.21 -2.21 -18.59
CA GLN A 153 22.78 -2.01 -18.37
C GLN A 153 21.95 -3.21 -18.86
N GLY A 154 22.34 -3.81 -19.99
CA GLY A 154 21.73 -5.05 -20.50
C GLY A 154 21.97 -6.25 -19.60
N HIS A 155 23.15 -6.34 -19.02
CA HIS A 155 23.48 -7.39 -18.06
C HIS A 155 22.66 -7.28 -16.77
N VAL A 156 22.37 -6.05 -16.26
CA VAL A 156 21.45 -5.85 -15.13
C VAL A 156 20.09 -6.49 -15.40
N ALA A 157 19.48 -6.18 -16.54
CA ALA A 157 18.16 -6.69 -16.90
C ALA A 157 18.14 -8.22 -17.04
N THR A 158 19.14 -8.77 -17.70
CA THR A 158 19.21 -10.22 -17.95
C THR A 158 19.44 -11.00 -16.66
N ALA A 159 20.42 -10.59 -15.86
CA ALA A 159 20.72 -11.24 -14.58
C ALA A 159 19.54 -11.10 -13.61
N TYR A 160 18.90 -9.92 -13.56
CA TYR A 160 17.66 -9.70 -12.80
C TYR A 160 16.58 -10.72 -13.18
N THR A 161 16.31 -10.91 -14.47
CA THR A 161 15.23 -11.82 -14.92
C THR A 161 15.40 -13.22 -14.38
N VAL A 162 16.61 -13.77 -14.50
CA VAL A 162 16.90 -15.14 -14.06
C VAL A 162 16.87 -15.23 -12.54
N CYS A 163 17.58 -14.34 -11.85
CA CYS A 163 17.67 -14.35 -10.38
C CYS A 163 16.31 -14.05 -9.73
N TYR A 164 15.46 -13.21 -10.33
CA TYR A 164 14.13 -12.93 -9.83
C TYR A 164 13.26 -14.19 -9.78
N LEU A 165 13.26 -14.99 -10.84
CA LEU A 165 12.45 -16.21 -10.88
C LEU A 165 12.86 -17.20 -9.78
N PHE A 166 14.15 -17.47 -9.66
CA PHE A 166 14.67 -18.40 -8.65
C PHE A 166 14.60 -17.81 -7.23
N GLY A 167 14.84 -16.51 -7.07
CA GLY A 167 14.69 -15.79 -5.82
C GLY A 167 13.24 -15.83 -5.31
N LEU A 168 12.27 -15.55 -6.19
CA LEU A 168 10.84 -15.59 -5.87
C LEU A 168 10.39 -16.99 -5.40
N ILE A 169 10.76 -18.04 -6.14
CA ILE A 169 10.43 -19.41 -5.75
C ILE A 169 11.03 -19.72 -4.39
N THR A 170 12.28 -19.35 -4.19
CA THR A 170 13.02 -19.62 -2.96
C THR A 170 12.39 -18.92 -1.77
N ILE A 171 12.09 -17.63 -1.84
CA ILE A 171 11.53 -16.89 -0.70
C ILE A 171 10.12 -17.38 -0.35
N VAL A 172 9.30 -17.71 -1.34
CA VAL A 172 7.95 -18.24 -1.11
C VAL A 172 8.02 -19.58 -0.39
N LEU A 173 8.83 -20.53 -0.86
CA LEU A 173 8.99 -21.84 -0.22
C LEU A 173 9.67 -21.72 1.15
N TYR A 174 10.69 -20.89 1.26
CA TYR A 174 11.44 -20.71 2.49
C TYR A 174 10.57 -20.15 3.61
N THR A 175 9.81 -19.08 3.36
CA THR A 175 8.98 -18.43 4.38
C THR A 175 7.73 -19.24 4.73
N SER A 176 7.09 -19.89 3.73
CA SER A 176 5.83 -20.59 3.95
C SER A 176 5.98 -22.02 4.47
N GLN A 177 7.11 -22.70 4.17
CA GLN A 177 7.33 -24.12 4.50
C GLN A 177 8.57 -24.31 5.37
N ILE A 178 9.74 -23.88 4.92
CA ILE A 178 11.02 -24.21 5.55
C ILE A 178 11.18 -23.51 6.90
N MET A 179 10.90 -22.21 6.99
CA MET A 179 11.00 -21.46 8.25
C MET A 179 10.08 -22.00 9.36
N PRO A 180 8.78 -22.27 9.12
CA PRO A 180 7.93 -22.91 10.15
C PRO A 180 8.50 -24.25 10.62
N MET A 181 9.04 -25.06 9.71
CA MET A 181 9.69 -26.33 10.06
C MET A 181 10.97 -26.11 10.90
N MET A 182 11.85 -25.17 10.52
CA MET A 182 13.06 -24.81 11.28
C MET A 182 12.73 -24.28 12.68
N LEU A 183 11.66 -23.50 12.80
CA LEU A 183 11.18 -22.97 14.09
C LEU A 183 10.37 -23.98 14.90
N ARG A 184 10.12 -25.17 14.33
CA ARG A 184 9.27 -26.22 14.92
C ARG A 184 7.95 -25.63 15.42
N VAL A 185 7.23 -24.97 14.53
CA VAL A 185 5.98 -24.27 14.85
C VAL A 185 4.91 -24.58 13.81
N ASN A 186 3.70 -24.87 14.29
CA ASN A 186 2.51 -24.80 13.46
C ASN A 186 2.14 -23.31 13.34
N LEU A 187 2.27 -22.75 12.12
CA LEU A 187 2.10 -21.32 11.91
C LEU A 187 0.66 -20.86 12.18
N ARG A 188 -0.32 -21.71 11.92
CA ARG A 188 -1.74 -21.45 12.20
C ARG A 188 -1.99 -21.30 13.69
N ASP A 189 -1.53 -22.26 14.49
CA ASP A 189 -1.75 -22.27 15.93
C ASP A 189 -1.01 -21.12 16.62
N ALA A 190 0.25 -20.88 16.20
CA ALA A 190 1.04 -19.77 16.74
C ALA A 190 0.47 -18.40 16.39
N SER A 191 -0.11 -18.26 15.19
CA SER A 191 -0.78 -17.02 14.79
C SER A 191 -2.05 -16.79 15.60
N ARG A 192 -2.83 -17.84 15.84
CA ARG A 192 -4.03 -17.77 16.67
C ARG A 192 -3.70 -17.43 18.13
N GLU A 193 -2.70 -18.09 18.71
CA GLU A 193 -2.25 -17.79 20.08
C GLU A 193 -1.79 -16.33 20.23
N LEU A 194 -1.02 -15.84 19.26
CA LEU A 194 -0.55 -14.47 19.27
C LEU A 194 -1.71 -13.47 19.09
N TRP A 195 -2.67 -13.80 18.24
CA TRP A 195 -3.89 -13.02 18.05
C TRP A 195 -4.70 -12.91 19.34
N GLU A 196 -4.93 -14.03 20.03
CA GLU A 196 -5.64 -14.06 21.30
C GLU A 196 -4.94 -13.20 22.37
N LYS A 197 -3.61 -13.25 22.45
CA LYS A 197 -2.81 -12.37 23.33
C LYS A 197 -2.97 -10.89 22.99
N MET A 198 -3.01 -10.56 21.72
CA MET A 198 -3.20 -9.17 21.25
C MET A 198 -4.62 -8.68 21.50
N ARG A 199 -5.63 -9.53 21.35
CA ARG A 199 -7.04 -9.24 21.59
C ARG A 199 -7.32 -8.91 23.07
N GLY A 200 -6.65 -9.57 24.01
CA GLY A 200 -6.74 -9.27 25.45
C GLY A 200 -6.23 -7.89 25.87
N SER A 201 -5.50 -7.20 24.99
CA SER A 201 -4.97 -5.83 25.23
C SER A 201 -5.65 -4.73 24.40
N GLY A 202 -6.87 -4.98 23.88
CA GLY A 202 -7.61 -4.03 23.05
C GLY A 202 -7.48 -4.29 21.53
N GLY A 203 -7.23 -5.54 21.15
CA GLY A 203 -6.97 -5.93 19.77
C GLY A 203 -8.19 -5.92 18.84
N GLY A 204 -7.94 -5.65 17.57
CA GLY A 204 -8.91 -5.59 16.49
C GLY A 204 -9.55 -6.93 16.10
N LEU A 205 -10.40 -6.90 15.10
CA LEU A 205 -11.13 -8.02 14.50
C LEU A 205 -10.23 -8.84 13.55
N GLU A 206 -10.49 -10.13 13.36
CA GLU A 206 -9.89 -10.92 12.28
C GLU A 206 -10.38 -10.41 10.90
N SER A 207 -9.66 -10.78 9.83
CA SER A 207 -9.93 -10.26 8.48
C SER A 207 -11.30 -10.64 7.91
N ASP A 208 -11.95 -11.66 8.47
CA ASP A 208 -13.29 -12.14 8.16
C ASP A 208 -14.33 -11.77 9.24
N GLU A 209 -13.90 -11.29 10.40
CA GLU A 209 -14.77 -10.74 11.43
C GLU A 209 -15.11 -9.28 11.11
N ARG A 210 -16.39 -8.97 11.08
CA ARG A 210 -16.88 -7.59 11.09
C ARG A 210 -17.45 -7.31 12.46
N GLN A 211 -17.05 -6.18 13.05
CA GLN A 211 -17.74 -5.70 14.24
C GLN A 211 -19.22 -5.55 13.89
N ALA A 212 -20.11 -6.16 14.70
CA ALA A 212 -21.53 -5.92 14.58
C ALA A 212 -21.77 -4.45 14.93
N LEU A 213 -21.59 -3.58 13.94
CA LEU A 213 -22.03 -2.18 14.06
C LEU A 213 -23.51 -2.23 14.40
N PRO A 214 -23.95 -1.51 15.44
CA PRO A 214 -25.37 -1.38 15.68
C PRO A 214 -25.98 -0.86 14.39
N GLY A 215 -26.74 -1.72 13.68
CA GLY A 215 -27.27 -1.41 12.37
C GLY A 215 -28.15 -0.19 12.43
N MET A 216 -27.74 0.87 11.74
CA MET A 216 -28.62 1.99 11.48
C MET A 216 -29.69 1.53 10.51
N VAL A 217 -30.93 1.70 10.84
CA VAL A 217 -32.09 1.30 10.03
C VAL A 217 -33.05 2.46 9.88
N GLY A 218 -33.62 2.61 8.70
CA GLY A 218 -34.80 3.42 8.48
C GLY A 218 -36.05 2.56 8.64
N ARG A 219 -37.00 3.00 9.43
CA ARG A 219 -38.31 2.37 9.59
C ARG A 219 -39.40 3.37 9.37
N THR A 220 -40.46 2.94 8.71
CA THR A 220 -41.65 3.77 8.45
C THR A 220 -42.77 3.38 9.36
N TYR A 221 -43.37 4.38 9.98
CA TYR A 221 -44.51 4.22 10.89
C TYR A 221 -45.70 5.03 10.40
N LEU A 222 -46.88 4.43 10.50
CA LEU A 222 -48.14 5.11 10.34
C LEU A 222 -48.50 5.74 11.69
N VAL A 223 -48.75 7.05 11.72
CA VAL A 223 -49.13 7.75 12.93
C VAL A 223 -50.51 7.28 13.37
N THR A 224 -50.57 6.64 14.54
CA THR A 224 -51.79 6.21 15.21
C THR A 224 -51.86 6.69 16.66
N THR A 225 -50.69 6.88 17.30
CA THR A 225 -50.58 7.28 18.71
C THR A 225 -49.99 8.69 18.88
N ALA A 226 -49.20 9.17 17.93
CA ALA A 226 -48.51 10.46 18.01
C ALA A 226 -49.31 11.63 17.40
N ASP A 227 -50.62 11.53 17.31
CA ASP A 227 -51.46 12.61 16.78
C ASP A 227 -51.33 13.90 17.62
N GLY A 228 -51.07 15.01 16.95
CA GLY A 228 -50.85 16.32 17.57
C GLY A 228 -49.49 16.55 18.19
N ARG A 229 -48.62 15.53 18.27
CA ARG A 229 -47.24 15.68 18.77
C ARG A 229 -46.34 16.27 17.73
N THR A 230 -45.36 17.08 18.15
CA THR A 230 -44.36 17.61 17.21
C THR A 230 -43.22 16.61 16.98
N VAL A 231 -42.53 16.75 15.84
CA VAL A 231 -41.32 15.99 15.54
C VAL A 231 -40.27 16.19 16.63
N GLY A 232 -40.08 17.44 17.09
CA GLY A 232 -39.13 17.77 18.14
C GLY A 232 -39.45 17.12 19.50
N ASP A 233 -40.73 16.97 19.84
CA ASP A 233 -41.14 16.26 21.06
C ASP A 233 -40.76 14.78 21.01
N LEU A 234 -40.99 14.12 19.87
CA LEU A 234 -40.66 12.72 19.68
C LEU A 234 -39.13 12.47 19.71
N GLU A 235 -38.36 13.30 19.03
CA GLU A 235 -36.91 13.21 19.03
C GLU A 235 -36.32 13.47 20.42
N SER A 236 -36.89 14.44 21.15
CA SER A 236 -36.46 14.80 22.52
C SER A 236 -36.79 13.72 23.54
N GLU A 237 -37.97 13.10 23.46
CA GLU A 237 -38.37 12.02 24.36
C GLU A 237 -37.46 10.79 24.24
N LEU A 238 -37.01 10.51 23.03
CA LEU A 238 -36.03 9.44 22.77
C LEU A 238 -34.57 9.90 22.94
N GLY A 239 -34.37 11.05 23.58
CA GLY A 239 -33.03 11.59 23.88
C GLY A 239 -32.19 11.91 22.64
N GLY A 240 -32.83 12.22 21.51
CA GLY A 240 -32.18 12.50 20.23
C GLY A 240 -31.52 11.26 19.59
N ARG A 241 -31.92 10.05 19.98
CA ARG A 241 -31.37 8.78 19.46
C ARG A 241 -32.00 8.32 18.15
N ILE A 242 -32.97 9.08 17.66
CA ILE A 242 -33.63 8.90 16.37
C ILE A 242 -33.71 10.24 15.66
N THR A 243 -33.84 10.19 14.34
CA THR A 243 -34.11 11.37 13.50
C THR A 243 -35.30 11.07 12.61
N VAL A 244 -36.25 11.99 12.55
CA VAL A 244 -37.34 11.92 11.58
C VAL A 244 -36.84 12.52 10.25
N GLU A 245 -36.67 11.68 9.24
CA GLU A 245 -36.12 12.09 7.95
C GLU A 245 -37.18 12.50 6.92
N ALA A 246 -38.39 11.98 7.03
CA ALA A 246 -39.48 12.35 6.15
C ALA A 246 -40.83 12.15 6.83
N VAL A 247 -41.77 13.02 6.51
CA VAL A 247 -43.17 12.90 6.86
C VAL A 247 -44.00 12.99 5.59
N LYS A 248 -44.83 11.99 5.30
CA LYS A 248 -45.74 12.01 4.15
C LYS A 248 -47.19 12.13 4.65
N ARG A 249 -47.86 13.20 4.26
CA ARG A 249 -49.27 13.50 4.54
C ARG A 249 -50.07 13.41 3.25
N GLY A 250 -50.80 12.32 3.08
CA GLY A 250 -51.50 12.02 1.82
C GLY A 250 -50.49 11.84 0.67
N SER A 251 -50.59 12.70 -0.35
CA SER A 251 -49.68 12.66 -1.51
C SER A 251 -48.44 13.57 -1.36
N LYS A 252 -48.39 14.43 -0.30
CA LYS A 252 -47.29 15.41 -0.12
C LYS A 252 -46.26 14.91 0.87
N THR A 253 -45.00 14.99 0.48
CA THR A 253 -43.86 14.80 1.39
C THR A 253 -43.51 16.14 2.03
N LEU A 254 -43.51 16.19 3.35
CA LEU A 254 -43.19 17.36 4.16
C LEU A 254 -41.74 17.23 4.65
N THR A 255 -41.02 18.35 4.64
CA THR A 255 -39.70 18.41 5.26
C THR A 255 -39.88 18.43 6.79
N PRO A 256 -39.28 17.50 7.53
CA PRO A 256 -39.37 17.48 8.97
C PRO A 256 -38.74 18.75 9.56
N ARG A 257 -39.48 19.40 10.47
CA ARG A 257 -38.95 20.46 11.32
C ARG A 257 -39.38 20.16 12.75
N PRO A 258 -38.64 20.62 13.75
CA PRO A 258 -38.98 20.34 15.14
C PRO A 258 -40.40 20.76 15.53
N ASP A 259 -40.91 21.82 14.91
CA ASP A 259 -42.27 22.38 15.15
C ASP A 259 -43.36 21.70 14.32
N LEU A 260 -43.03 20.78 13.43
CA LEU A 260 -44.02 20.08 12.61
C LEU A 260 -44.85 19.13 13.47
N ALA A 261 -46.14 19.44 13.60
CA ALA A 261 -47.12 18.56 14.27
C ALA A 261 -47.51 17.40 13.33
N LEU A 262 -47.44 16.18 13.86
CA LEU A 262 -47.89 14.97 13.20
C LEU A 262 -49.40 14.85 13.31
N THR A 263 -50.03 14.29 12.29
CA THR A 263 -51.48 14.04 12.26
C THR A 263 -51.76 12.56 11.97
N LEU A 264 -52.91 12.09 12.38
CA LEU A 264 -53.39 10.74 12.10
C LEU A 264 -53.21 10.39 10.63
N SER A 265 -52.74 9.17 10.35
CA SER A 265 -52.45 8.66 9.02
C SER A 265 -51.24 9.29 8.30
N ASP A 266 -50.44 10.14 8.96
CA ASP A 266 -49.13 10.50 8.43
C ASP A 266 -48.23 9.27 8.40
N LEU A 267 -47.41 9.16 7.35
CA LEU A 267 -46.33 8.18 7.29
C LEU A 267 -45.02 8.88 7.68
N VAL A 268 -44.37 8.38 8.71
CA VAL A 268 -43.17 8.98 9.30
C VAL A 268 -41.99 8.03 9.09
N LEU A 269 -40.97 8.47 8.38
CA LEU A 269 -39.69 7.74 8.26
C LEU A 269 -38.76 8.15 9.39
N VAL A 270 -38.42 7.18 10.23
CA VAL A 270 -37.52 7.34 11.36
C VAL A 270 -36.22 6.60 11.08
N VAL A 271 -35.10 7.27 11.28
CA VAL A 271 -33.78 6.70 11.14
C VAL A 271 -33.05 6.71 12.47
N GLY A 272 -32.39 5.61 12.80
CA GLY A 272 -31.67 5.46 14.06
C GLY A 272 -31.13 4.04 14.24
N LEU A 273 -30.58 3.75 15.42
CA LEU A 273 -30.23 2.39 15.79
C LEU A 273 -31.48 1.52 15.87
N ARG A 274 -31.39 0.27 15.47
CA ARG A 274 -32.51 -0.68 15.43
C ARG A 274 -33.32 -0.71 16.71
N ALA A 275 -32.67 -0.69 17.87
CA ALA A 275 -33.38 -0.67 19.17
C ALA A 275 -34.20 0.60 19.36
N ASN A 276 -33.62 1.76 19.01
CA ASN A 276 -34.25 3.07 19.17
C ASN A 276 -35.42 3.28 18.18
N THR A 277 -35.26 2.78 16.94
CA THR A 277 -36.36 2.88 15.96
C THR A 277 -37.55 2.00 16.34
N ILE A 278 -37.33 0.83 16.98
CA ILE A 278 -38.39 -0.02 17.50
C ILE A 278 -39.13 0.69 18.66
N GLU A 279 -38.38 1.38 19.54
CA GLU A 279 -38.97 2.17 20.63
C GLU A 279 -39.78 3.36 20.08
N ALA A 280 -39.25 4.03 19.04
CA ALA A 280 -39.97 5.08 18.33
C ALA A 280 -41.33 4.60 17.78
N GLY A 281 -41.36 3.36 17.25
CA GLY A 281 -42.62 2.78 16.76
C GLY A 281 -43.71 2.67 17.82
N ARG A 282 -43.36 2.42 19.09
CA ARG A 282 -44.32 2.39 20.20
C ARG A 282 -44.94 3.75 20.48
N LEU A 283 -44.21 4.82 20.23
CA LEU A 283 -44.65 6.19 20.43
C LEU A 283 -45.44 6.74 19.23
N ILE A 284 -45.05 6.32 18.01
CA ILE A 284 -45.61 6.87 16.76
C ILE A 284 -46.84 6.08 16.29
N GLY A 285 -46.73 4.76 16.28
CA GLY A 285 -47.80 3.91 15.80
C GLY A 285 -47.32 2.64 15.07
N THR A 286 -48.09 2.18 14.10
CA THR A 286 -47.88 0.88 13.44
C THR A 286 -46.77 0.96 12.36
N GLU A 287 -45.82 0.02 12.38
CA GLU A 287 -44.82 -0.10 11.33
C GLU A 287 -45.45 -0.49 9.98
N THR A 288 -45.02 0.17 8.91
CA THR A 288 -45.49 -0.09 7.55
C THR A 288 -44.31 -0.36 6.61
N PRO A 289 -44.50 -1.13 5.50
CA PRO A 289 -43.49 -1.23 4.45
C PRO A 289 -43.26 0.16 3.86
N GLY A 290 -42.07 0.70 3.93
CA GLY A 290 -41.53 1.93 3.36
C GLY A 290 -42.50 2.99 2.81
N ILE A 291 -42.07 4.21 2.65
CA ILE A 291 -42.83 5.27 1.98
C ILE A 291 -42.50 5.23 0.50
N PRO A 292 -43.45 4.88 -0.40
CA PRO A 292 -43.20 4.90 -1.83
C PRO A 292 -42.73 6.28 -2.31
N GLY A 293 -41.59 6.33 -2.99
CA GLY A 293 -40.99 7.57 -3.52
C GLY A 293 -40.20 8.40 -2.51
N VAL A 294 -39.92 7.86 -1.32
CA VAL A 294 -39.01 8.46 -0.34
C VAL A 294 -37.83 7.50 -0.13
N ASP A 295 -36.83 7.64 -0.93
CA ASP A 295 -35.51 7.05 -0.68
C ASP A 295 -34.74 8.02 0.21
N THR A 296 -34.40 7.62 1.42
CA THR A 296 -33.48 8.39 2.28
C THR A 296 -32.09 7.83 2.11
N PRO A 297 -31.27 8.41 1.23
CA PRO A 297 -29.92 7.94 1.05
C PRO A 297 -29.09 8.32 2.27
N LEU A 298 -28.56 7.32 2.97
CA LEU A 298 -27.49 7.54 3.92
C LEU A 298 -26.23 7.91 3.12
N ALA A 299 -25.68 9.06 3.45
CA ALA A 299 -24.43 9.49 2.85
C ALA A 299 -23.24 8.98 3.68
N THR A 300 -22.18 8.63 3.01
CA THR A 300 -20.88 8.34 3.63
C THR A 300 -19.93 9.47 3.30
N THR A 301 -19.24 9.99 4.31
CA THR A 301 -18.29 11.09 4.14
C THR A 301 -17.03 10.79 4.93
N GLN A 302 -15.87 11.03 4.32
CA GLN A 302 -14.59 10.97 5.00
C GLN A 302 -14.18 12.35 5.49
N VAL A 303 -13.85 12.45 6.78
CA VAL A 303 -13.49 13.72 7.44
C VAL A 303 -12.13 13.59 8.10
N ALA A 304 -11.17 14.41 7.66
CA ALA A 304 -9.90 14.52 8.35
C ALA A 304 -10.07 15.35 9.62
N VAL A 305 -9.64 14.82 10.75
CA VAL A 305 -9.65 15.52 12.03
C VAL A 305 -8.61 16.63 12.02
N THR A 306 -9.06 17.88 12.01
CA THR A 306 -8.17 19.06 12.02
C THR A 306 -8.31 19.88 13.29
N GLU A 307 -9.43 19.78 13.99
CA GLU A 307 -9.74 20.56 15.19
C GLU A 307 -8.94 20.05 16.40
N LYS A 308 -8.36 20.99 17.17
CA LYS A 308 -7.59 20.67 18.38
C LYS A 308 -8.45 20.06 19.48
N SER A 309 -9.69 20.46 19.56
CA SER A 309 -10.67 19.96 20.54
C SER A 309 -10.98 18.47 20.40
N SER A 310 -10.72 17.91 19.23
CA SER A 310 -10.96 16.50 18.92
C SER A 310 -9.71 15.62 19.07
N ASP A 311 -8.53 16.22 19.29
CA ASP A 311 -7.26 15.52 19.39
C ASP A 311 -7.09 14.80 20.73
N GLY A 312 -6.82 13.52 20.70
CA GLY A 312 -6.62 12.69 21.89
C GLY A 312 -7.91 12.18 22.55
N LEU A 313 -9.10 12.54 22.02
CA LEU A 313 -10.36 11.99 22.50
C LEU A 313 -10.59 10.58 21.98
N SER A 314 -11.20 9.73 22.78
CA SER A 314 -11.78 8.47 22.28
C SER A 314 -13.00 8.75 21.41
N VAL A 315 -13.36 7.80 20.53
CA VAL A 315 -14.58 7.91 19.69
C VAL A 315 -15.80 8.18 20.56
N GLU A 316 -15.92 7.55 21.73
CA GLU A 316 -17.01 7.76 22.67
C GLU A 316 -16.99 9.18 23.28
N GLU A 317 -15.83 9.69 23.67
CA GLU A 317 -15.66 11.05 24.16
C GLU A 317 -15.94 12.09 23.06
N LEU A 318 -15.50 11.82 21.82
CA LEU A 318 -15.78 12.65 20.67
C LEU A 318 -17.30 12.74 20.40
N GLN A 319 -18.00 11.61 20.51
CA GLN A 319 -19.47 11.58 20.38
C GLN A 319 -20.19 12.33 21.50
N ARG A 320 -19.68 12.28 22.74
CA ARG A 320 -20.21 13.07 23.86
C ARG A 320 -19.95 14.57 23.72
N ALA A 321 -18.75 14.93 23.22
CA ALA A 321 -18.37 16.32 22.99
C ALA A 321 -19.17 16.98 21.87
N HIS A 322 -19.65 16.19 20.91
CA HIS A 322 -20.42 16.65 19.77
C HIS A 322 -21.80 15.95 19.73
N PRO A 323 -22.80 16.52 20.41
CA PRO A 323 -24.12 15.90 20.50
C PRO A 323 -24.83 15.69 19.15
N GLU A 324 -24.35 16.31 18.07
CA GLU A 324 -24.82 16.10 16.72
C GLU A 324 -24.63 14.65 16.23
N PHE A 325 -23.65 13.93 16.74
CA PHE A 325 -23.52 12.49 16.45
C PHE A 325 -24.80 11.74 16.82
N VAL A 326 -25.34 12.02 17.99
CA VAL A 326 -26.53 11.34 18.49
C VAL A 326 -27.80 11.96 17.93
N LYS A 327 -27.87 13.30 17.93
CA LYS A 327 -29.10 14.05 17.51
C LYS A 327 -29.38 13.93 16.02
N ASP A 328 -28.32 13.97 15.18
CA ASP A 328 -28.46 13.95 13.74
C ASP A 328 -28.15 12.54 13.16
N GLY A 329 -28.08 11.51 13.99
CA GLY A 329 -27.91 10.11 13.56
C GLY A 329 -26.65 9.86 12.73
N VAL A 330 -25.52 10.46 13.12
CA VAL A 330 -24.23 10.27 12.45
C VAL A 330 -23.38 9.28 13.23
N TYR A 331 -22.77 8.33 12.52
CA TYR A 331 -21.97 7.27 13.11
C TYR A 331 -20.56 7.24 12.51
N VAL A 332 -19.56 7.01 13.37
CA VAL A 332 -18.21 6.69 12.94
C VAL A 332 -18.17 5.21 12.61
N THR A 333 -17.87 4.86 11.36
CA THR A 333 -17.82 3.47 10.89
C THR A 333 -16.39 2.97 10.72
N ASP A 334 -15.43 3.88 10.56
CA ASP A 334 -14.01 3.55 10.38
C ASP A 334 -13.14 4.72 10.81
N VAL A 335 -11.95 4.42 11.30
CA VAL A 335 -10.90 5.39 11.65
C VAL A 335 -9.64 5.01 10.89
N LEU A 336 -9.23 5.85 9.95
CA LEU A 336 -8.01 5.65 9.16
C LEU A 336 -6.89 6.54 9.69
N ARG A 337 -5.82 5.92 10.19
CA ARG A 337 -4.59 6.60 10.65
C ARG A 337 -3.44 6.28 9.69
N GLY A 338 -3.05 7.27 8.89
CA GLY A 338 -2.15 7.03 7.77
C GLY A 338 -2.82 6.11 6.75
N ASP A 339 -2.42 4.85 6.71
CA ASP A 339 -3.00 3.79 5.88
C ASP A 339 -3.55 2.61 6.72
N GLN A 340 -3.55 2.73 8.05
CA GLN A 340 -4.07 1.70 8.94
C GLN A 340 -5.52 1.96 9.32
N HIS A 341 -6.38 1.00 9.03
CA HIS A 341 -7.75 0.98 9.52
C HIS A 341 -7.78 0.57 10.99
N LEU A 342 -8.26 1.46 11.83
CA LEU A 342 -8.49 1.22 13.24
C LEU A 342 -9.99 0.94 13.46
N PRO A 343 -10.35 0.03 14.36
CA PRO A 343 -11.76 -0.22 14.67
C PRO A 343 -12.41 1.04 15.21
N ALA A 344 -13.60 1.38 14.72
CA ALA A 344 -14.41 2.49 15.24
C ALA A 344 -15.09 2.15 16.59
N ALA A 345 -14.31 1.57 17.52
CA ALA A 345 -14.78 1.24 18.86
C ALA A 345 -14.77 2.49 19.76
N GLY A 346 -15.66 2.53 20.75
CA GLY A 346 -15.78 3.67 21.67
C GLY A 346 -14.47 4.08 22.35
N GLY A 347 -13.59 3.10 22.65
CA GLY A 347 -12.27 3.33 23.26
C GLY A 347 -11.14 3.70 22.27
N THR A 348 -11.38 3.71 20.95
CA THR A 348 -10.35 4.08 19.97
C THR A 348 -10.06 5.57 20.06
N THR A 349 -8.83 5.93 20.39
CA THR A 349 -8.40 7.33 20.48
C THR A 349 -8.19 7.92 19.08
N VAL A 350 -8.77 9.08 18.82
CA VAL A 350 -8.67 9.83 17.57
C VAL A 350 -7.61 10.91 17.71
N HIS A 351 -6.78 11.09 16.68
CA HIS A 351 -5.76 12.13 16.64
C HIS A 351 -5.90 13.04 15.43
N ARG A 352 -5.32 14.23 15.52
CA ARG A 352 -5.26 15.14 14.37
C ARG A 352 -4.53 14.48 13.21
N GLY A 353 -5.16 14.50 12.03
CA GLY A 353 -4.68 13.82 10.83
C GLY A 353 -5.32 12.45 10.59
N ASP A 354 -6.03 11.89 11.56
CA ASP A 354 -6.86 10.71 11.32
C ASP A 354 -8.04 11.07 10.40
N VAL A 355 -8.48 10.11 9.60
CA VAL A 355 -9.67 10.25 8.76
C VAL A 355 -10.78 9.38 9.32
N LEU A 356 -11.87 10.03 9.70
CA LEU A 356 -13.08 9.36 10.16
C LEU A 356 -13.99 9.11 8.97
N THR A 357 -14.44 7.88 8.78
CA THR A 357 -15.54 7.57 7.88
C THR A 357 -16.83 7.71 8.64
N LEU A 358 -17.62 8.73 8.29
CA LEU A 358 -18.89 9.05 8.91
C LEU A 358 -20.03 8.60 7.99
N VAL A 359 -21.05 7.99 8.58
CA VAL A 359 -22.27 7.57 7.88
C VAL A 359 -23.48 8.17 8.59
N GLY A 360 -24.38 8.78 7.85
CA GLY A 360 -25.57 9.39 8.40
C GLY A 360 -26.39 10.17 7.36
N ALA A 361 -27.41 10.87 7.82
CA ALA A 361 -28.15 11.80 6.97
C ALA A 361 -27.22 12.95 6.51
N ARG A 362 -27.40 13.38 5.27
CA ARG A 362 -26.52 14.43 4.67
C ARG A 362 -26.55 15.74 5.46
N SER A 363 -27.68 16.09 6.03
CA SER A 363 -27.86 17.28 6.87
C SER A 363 -27.01 17.22 8.14
N GLY A 364 -27.03 16.08 8.84
CA GLY A 364 -26.26 15.84 10.06
C GLY A 364 -24.75 15.79 9.78
N LEU A 365 -24.35 15.09 8.69
CA LEU A 365 -22.97 15.04 8.25
C LEU A 365 -22.39 16.44 8.01
N ASN A 366 -23.11 17.31 7.29
CA ASN A 366 -22.64 18.66 6.97
C ASN A 366 -22.41 19.53 8.22
N LYS A 367 -23.28 19.40 9.25
CA LYS A 367 -23.12 20.13 10.51
C LYS A 367 -21.92 19.64 11.31
N LEU A 368 -21.73 18.33 11.35
CA LEU A 368 -20.68 17.70 12.15
C LEU A 368 -19.29 17.90 11.53
N VAL A 369 -19.19 17.82 10.20
CA VAL A 369 -17.92 18.01 9.48
C VAL A 369 -17.23 19.30 9.87
N SER A 370 -17.97 20.42 9.89
CA SER A 370 -17.41 21.75 10.22
C SER A 370 -16.88 21.87 11.66
N LYS A 371 -17.27 20.96 12.55
CA LYS A 371 -16.89 20.96 13.97
C LYS A 371 -15.72 20.01 14.28
N ILE A 372 -15.52 18.99 13.45
CA ILE A 372 -14.46 18.00 13.66
C ILE A 372 -13.27 18.30 12.77
N GLY A 373 -13.52 18.74 11.53
CA GLY A 373 -12.45 18.94 10.59
C GLY A 373 -12.89 19.29 9.18
N ALA A 374 -12.23 18.73 8.19
CA ALA A 374 -12.48 19.00 6.78
C ALA A 374 -12.77 17.73 5.99
N VAL A 375 -13.69 17.83 5.01
CA VAL A 375 -13.98 16.71 4.09
C VAL A 375 -12.74 16.37 3.31
N VAL A 376 -12.39 15.09 3.30
CA VAL A 376 -11.30 14.56 2.48
C VAL A 376 -11.84 14.34 1.06
N LYS A 377 -11.42 15.19 0.14
CA LYS A 377 -11.68 15.00 -1.29
C LYS A 377 -10.60 14.08 -1.84
N ASN A 378 -10.90 12.80 -1.96
CA ASN A 378 -9.96 11.79 -2.48
C ASN A 378 -10.23 11.42 -3.95
N ASP A 379 -11.12 12.09 -4.65
CA ASP A 379 -11.65 11.63 -5.93
C ASP A 379 -10.78 12.01 -7.14
N ALA A 380 -9.83 12.93 -6.98
CA ALA A 380 -8.96 13.38 -8.06
C ALA A 380 -7.49 13.47 -7.63
N THR A 381 -6.58 13.13 -8.55
CA THR A 381 -5.15 13.33 -8.35
C THR A 381 -4.80 14.80 -8.46
N ASP A 382 -4.07 15.33 -7.48
CA ASP A 382 -3.46 16.65 -7.53
C ASP A 382 -2.17 16.59 -8.34
N PHE A 383 -2.25 16.92 -9.63
CA PHE A 383 -1.12 16.93 -10.54
C PHE A 383 -0.07 17.99 -10.21
N ILE A 384 -0.43 19.08 -9.51
CA ILE A 384 0.54 20.08 -9.02
C ILE A 384 1.40 19.42 -7.94
N TYR A 385 0.77 18.75 -6.99
CA TYR A 385 1.47 18.03 -5.93
C TYR A 385 2.39 16.94 -6.47
N LEU A 386 1.87 16.13 -7.39
CA LEU A 386 2.64 15.07 -8.06
C LEU A 386 3.82 15.64 -8.84
N GLY A 387 3.59 16.65 -9.67
CA GLY A 387 4.62 17.27 -10.51
C GLY A 387 5.73 17.93 -9.69
N LEU A 388 5.35 18.70 -8.65
CA LEU A 388 6.33 19.31 -7.73
C LEU A 388 7.13 18.24 -6.98
N GLY A 389 6.49 17.14 -6.57
CA GLY A 389 7.17 16.05 -5.88
C GLY A 389 8.23 15.38 -6.75
N ILE A 390 7.91 15.08 -8.01
CA ILE A 390 8.86 14.47 -8.96
C ILE A 390 9.96 15.46 -9.34
N ALA A 391 9.64 16.74 -9.60
CA ALA A 391 10.63 17.76 -9.89
C ALA A 391 11.62 17.96 -8.72
N ALA A 392 11.11 18.05 -7.49
CA ALA A 392 11.95 18.14 -6.30
C ALA A 392 12.85 16.90 -6.14
N GLY A 393 12.30 15.71 -6.41
CA GLY A 393 13.05 14.46 -6.39
C GLY A 393 14.16 14.42 -7.43
N SER A 394 13.87 14.83 -8.67
CA SER A 394 14.85 14.89 -9.73
C SER A 394 16.01 15.86 -9.41
N LEU A 395 15.70 16.99 -8.77
CA LEU A 395 16.71 17.95 -8.29
C LEU A 395 17.54 17.37 -7.13
N LEU A 396 16.90 16.71 -6.16
CA LEU A 396 17.60 16.04 -5.06
C LEU A 396 18.55 14.96 -5.56
N GLY A 397 18.16 14.25 -6.63
CA GLY A 397 18.97 13.21 -7.26
C GLY A 397 20.26 13.71 -7.91
N GLN A 398 20.34 15.01 -8.22
CA GLN A 398 21.55 15.62 -8.80
C GLN A 398 22.61 15.97 -7.74
N VAL A 399 22.24 15.92 -6.45
CA VAL A 399 23.18 16.19 -5.37
C VAL A 399 24.23 15.08 -5.34
N VAL A 400 25.50 15.46 -5.56
CA VAL A 400 26.65 14.57 -5.47
C VAL A 400 27.28 14.72 -4.09
N VAL A 401 27.40 13.61 -3.37
CA VAL A 401 28.14 13.53 -2.09
C VAL A 401 29.38 12.70 -2.32
N HIS A 402 30.52 13.23 -1.91
CA HIS A 402 31.80 12.52 -2.04
C HIS A 402 32.08 11.73 -0.76
N PHE A 403 32.29 10.43 -0.89
CA PHE A 403 32.81 9.56 0.16
C PHE A 403 34.26 9.21 -0.19
N GLY A 404 35.22 9.97 0.37
CA GLY A 404 36.62 9.91 -0.09
C GLY A 404 36.72 10.41 -1.53
N ASP A 405 37.33 9.63 -2.40
CA ASP A 405 37.50 9.95 -3.83
C ASP A 405 36.33 9.47 -4.70
N VAL A 406 35.31 8.82 -4.12
CA VAL A 406 34.18 8.27 -4.88
C VAL A 406 33.02 9.26 -4.86
N PRO A 407 32.64 9.85 -6.03
CA PRO A 407 31.43 10.68 -6.13
C PRO A 407 30.20 9.77 -6.14
N MET A 408 29.33 9.92 -5.15
CA MET A 408 28.07 9.21 -5.08
C MET A 408 26.90 10.19 -5.26
N SER A 409 26.05 9.95 -6.22
CA SER A 409 24.79 10.66 -6.36
C SER A 409 23.62 9.72 -6.14
N LEU A 410 22.54 10.23 -5.55
CA LEU A 410 21.30 9.47 -5.42
C LEU A 410 20.67 9.14 -6.78
N GLY A 411 21.04 9.89 -7.82
CA GLY A 411 20.39 9.81 -9.11
C GLY A 411 18.93 10.23 -9.09
N THR A 412 18.32 10.31 -10.27
CA THR A 412 16.88 10.62 -10.39
C THR A 412 16.02 9.64 -9.58
N GLY A 413 16.40 8.35 -9.62
CA GLY A 413 15.71 7.30 -8.89
C GLY A 413 15.72 7.50 -7.39
N GLY A 414 16.91 7.62 -6.78
CA GLY A 414 17.04 7.82 -5.34
C GLY A 414 16.44 9.13 -4.86
N GLY A 415 16.60 10.21 -5.63
CA GLY A 415 16.01 11.50 -5.31
C GLY A 415 14.48 11.49 -5.34
N CYS A 416 13.87 10.90 -6.38
CA CYS A 416 12.42 10.74 -6.48
C CYS A 416 11.87 9.80 -5.41
N LEU A 417 12.61 8.77 -4.99
CA LEU A 417 12.23 7.90 -3.88
C LEU A 417 12.13 8.68 -2.57
N VAL A 418 13.17 9.46 -2.23
CA VAL A 418 13.20 10.28 -1.01
C VAL A 418 12.09 11.34 -1.05
N SER A 419 11.94 12.04 -2.17
CA SER A 419 10.87 13.01 -2.34
C SER A 419 9.50 12.36 -2.20
N GLY A 420 9.26 11.23 -2.83
CA GLY A 420 8.02 10.47 -2.71
C GLY A 420 7.69 10.14 -1.25
N LEU A 421 8.67 9.62 -0.50
CA LEU A 421 8.54 9.34 0.94
C LEU A 421 8.09 10.56 1.74
N LEU A 422 8.75 11.70 1.52
CA LEU A 422 8.45 12.94 2.23
C LEU A 422 7.06 13.47 1.86
N PHE A 423 6.70 13.45 0.57
CA PHE A 423 5.40 13.89 0.10
C PHE A 423 4.28 12.96 0.62
N GLY A 424 4.47 11.65 0.60
CA GLY A 424 3.53 10.68 1.18
C GLY A 424 3.33 10.90 2.68
N TRP A 425 4.42 11.09 3.43
CA TRP A 425 4.36 11.41 4.85
C TRP A 425 3.67 12.75 5.12
N PHE A 426 3.99 13.80 4.36
CA PHE A 426 3.34 15.10 4.51
C PHE A 426 1.84 15.00 4.26
N ARG A 427 1.43 14.28 3.20
CA ARG A 427 0.02 14.02 2.90
C ARG A 427 -0.69 13.27 4.03
N SER A 428 -0.06 12.26 4.63
CA SER A 428 -0.65 11.52 5.75
C SER A 428 -0.91 12.39 6.97
N ARG A 429 -0.14 13.47 7.14
CA ARG A 429 -0.33 14.45 8.22
C ARG A 429 -1.28 15.59 7.87
N LYS A 430 -1.38 15.94 6.58
CA LYS A 430 -2.24 17.03 6.09
C LYS A 430 -3.14 16.53 4.97
N GLN A 431 -4.20 15.81 5.36
CA GLN A 431 -5.14 15.13 4.49
C GLN A 431 -5.96 16.06 3.57
N THR A 432 -5.92 17.37 3.78
CA THR A 432 -6.67 18.37 3.01
C THR A 432 -5.89 18.92 1.82
N PHE A 433 -4.60 18.58 1.67
CA PHE A 433 -3.73 19.10 0.62
C PHE A 433 -2.99 17.99 -0.11
N GLY A 434 -2.80 18.11 -1.41
CA GLY A 434 -2.02 17.17 -2.20
C GLY A 434 -2.68 15.80 -2.38
N ALA A 435 -3.93 15.76 -2.85
CA ALA A 435 -4.67 14.52 -3.05
C ALA A 435 -3.98 13.65 -4.12
N PHE A 436 -3.54 12.47 -3.73
CA PHE A 436 -3.05 11.43 -4.64
C PHE A 436 -3.58 10.08 -4.13
N PRO A 437 -4.77 9.67 -4.63
CA PRO A 437 -5.46 8.48 -4.17
C PRO A 437 -4.57 7.23 -4.29
N PRO A 438 -4.59 6.30 -3.30
CA PRO A 438 -3.77 5.09 -3.34
C PRO A 438 -3.96 4.27 -4.62
N GLN A 439 -5.17 4.23 -5.17
CA GLN A 439 -5.47 3.53 -6.43
C GLN A 439 -4.73 4.17 -7.61
N ALA A 440 -4.74 5.51 -7.70
CA ALA A 440 -4.02 6.24 -8.74
C ALA A 440 -2.51 6.09 -8.57
N ALA A 441 -2.00 6.16 -7.34
CA ALA A 441 -0.59 5.95 -7.02
C ALA A 441 -0.12 4.53 -7.38
N ASN A 442 -0.90 3.50 -7.07
CA ASN A 442 -0.60 2.12 -7.47
C ASN A 442 -0.62 1.94 -8.99
N THR A 443 -1.61 2.52 -9.68
CA THR A 443 -1.67 2.47 -11.16
C THR A 443 -0.44 3.14 -11.77
N LEU A 444 -0.04 4.30 -11.27
CA LEU A 444 1.15 5.01 -11.75
C LEU A 444 2.43 4.24 -11.47
N LYS A 445 2.55 3.66 -10.27
CA LYS A 445 3.67 2.78 -9.89
C LYS A 445 3.77 1.58 -10.82
N ASP A 446 2.69 0.84 -11.01
CA ASP A 446 2.70 -0.40 -11.79
C ASP A 446 2.92 -0.13 -13.29
N MET A 447 2.28 0.90 -13.84
CA MET A 447 2.47 1.31 -15.24
C MET A 447 3.88 1.86 -15.47
N GLY A 448 4.35 2.73 -14.56
CA GLY A 448 5.70 3.29 -14.63
C GLY A 448 6.76 2.21 -14.62
N LEU A 449 6.65 1.25 -13.68
CA LEU A 449 7.55 0.09 -13.60
C LEU A 449 7.48 -0.77 -14.86
N ALA A 450 6.28 -1.12 -15.33
CA ALA A 450 6.12 -2.01 -16.47
C ALA A 450 6.70 -1.42 -17.76
N ILE A 451 6.48 -0.13 -18.02
CA ILE A 451 7.04 0.55 -19.20
C ILE A 451 8.55 0.73 -19.05
N PHE A 452 9.05 1.12 -17.87
CA PHE A 452 10.49 1.18 -17.59
C PHE A 452 11.18 -0.16 -17.87
N ILE A 453 10.61 -1.27 -17.38
CA ILE A 453 11.13 -2.62 -17.58
C ILE A 453 11.03 -3.04 -19.06
N ALA A 454 9.96 -2.67 -19.77
CA ALA A 454 9.83 -2.93 -21.19
C ALA A 454 10.90 -2.19 -22.00
N CYS A 455 11.15 -0.91 -21.71
CA CYS A 455 12.24 -0.13 -22.33
C CYS A 455 13.60 -0.81 -22.10
N THR A 456 13.88 -1.16 -20.84
CA THR A 456 15.12 -1.81 -20.44
C THR A 456 15.31 -3.15 -21.18
N GLY A 457 14.26 -3.99 -21.22
CA GLY A 457 14.33 -5.29 -21.89
C GLY A 457 14.48 -5.19 -23.40
N LEU A 458 13.80 -4.24 -24.06
CA LEU A 458 13.94 -4.03 -25.52
C LEU A 458 15.37 -3.65 -25.91
N VAL A 459 15.99 -2.75 -25.14
CA VAL A 459 17.38 -2.30 -25.38
C VAL A 459 18.37 -3.43 -25.04
N SER A 460 18.12 -4.21 -24.00
CA SER A 460 19.03 -5.24 -23.48
C SER A 460 18.92 -6.59 -24.18
N GLY A 461 17.88 -6.79 -25.00
CA GLY A 461 17.62 -8.07 -25.65
C GLY A 461 18.81 -8.68 -26.40
N PRO A 462 19.58 -7.92 -27.20
CA PRO A 462 20.75 -8.45 -27.91
C PRO A 462 21.84 -9.03 -27.00
N GLN A 463 22.00 -8.50 -25.78
CA GLN A 463 23.01 -8.93 -24.81
C GLN A 463 22.56 -10.12 -23.94
N ALA A 464 21.27 -10.43 -23.92
CA ALA A 464 20.73 -11.46 -23.03
C ALA A 464 21.29 -12.86 -23.31
N TRP A 465 21.34 -13.25 -24.56
CA TRP A 465 21.82 -14.60 -24.94
C TRP A 465 23.30 -14.84 -24.66
N PRO A 466 24.24 -13.93 -24.99
CA PRO A 466 25.64 -14.04 -24.59
C PRO A 466 25.81 -14.21 -23.08
N LEU A 467 25.14 -13.40 -22.27
CA LEU A 467 25.23 -13.45 -20.81
C LEU A 467 24.74 -14.80 -20.25
N LEU A 468 23.62 -15.30 -20.77
CA LEU A 468 23.08 -16.60 -20.36
C LEU A 468 24.01 -17.76 -20.73
N LYS A 469 24.74 -17.68 -21.84
CA LYS A 469 25.77 -18.68 -22.19
C LYS A 469 26.96 -18.63 -21.25
N GLN A 470 27.36 -17.43 -20.83
CA GLN A 470 28.55 -17.25 -19.99
C GLN A 470 28.27 -17.65 -18.53
N TYR A 471 27.12 -17.24 -17.96
CA TYR A 471 26.82 -17.39 -16.54
C TYR A 471 25.57 -18.23 -16.24
N GLY A 472 25.07 -18.99 -17.23
CA GLY A 472 23.72 -19.61 -17.17
C GLY A 472 23.43 -20.43 -15.92
N ALA A 473 24.37 -21.23 -15.41
CA ALA A 473 24.16 -21.99 -14.17
C ALA A 473 24.42 -21.16 -12.91
N LEU A 474 25.33 -20.17 -12.98
CA LEU A 474 25.68 -19.33 -11.83
C LEU A 474 24.50 -18.44 -11.37
N LEU A 475 23.75 -17.86 -12.32
CA LEU A 475 22.68 -16.92 -12.00
C LEU A 475 21.57 -17.53 -11.12
N PRO A 476 21.01 -18.72 -11.42
CA PRO A 476 20.06 -19.38 -10.52
C PRO A 476 20.62 -19.64 -9.12
N PHE A 477 21.85 -20.16 -9.04
CA PHE A 477 22.49 -20.44 -7.75
C PHE A 477 22.74 -19.16 -6.94
N ALA A 478 23.22 -18.11 -7.58
CA ALA A 478 23.41 -16.81 -6.96
C ALA A 478 22.09 -16.24 -6.43
N GLY A 479 21.01 -16.31 -7.24
CA GLY A 479 19.67 -15.90 -6.83
C GLY A 479 19.18 -16.65 -5.60
N ILE A 480 19.32 -17.97 -5.56
CA ILE A 480 18.93 -18.80 -4.41
C ILE A 480 19.77 -18.45 -3.17
N ALA A 481 21.10 -18.37 -3.30
CA ALA A 481 22.01 -18.09 -2.20
C ALA A 481 21.76 -16.71 -1.58
N MET A 482 21.53 -15.70 -2.42
CA MET A 482 21.25 -14.32 -1.98
C MET A 482 19.89 -14.16 -1.28
N VAL A 483 18.97 -15.09 -1.46
CA VAL A 483 17.74 -15.16 -0.66
C VAL A 483 17.95 -15.92 0.64
N LEU A 484 18.50 -17.14 0.54
CA LEU A 484 18.59 -18.05 1.69
C LEU A 484 19.51 -17.53 2.79
N VAL A 485 20.67 -16.97 2.42
CA VAL A 485 21.67 -16.55 3.41
C VAL A 485 21.16 -15.40 4.28
N PRO A 486 20.72 -14.26 3.71
CA PRO A 486 20.20 -13.15 4.52
C PRO A 486 18.96 -13.55 5.32
N ALA A 487 18.00 -14.26 4.69
CA ALA A 487 16.78 -14.69 5.34
C ALA A 487 17.05 -15.65 6.52
N THR A 488 18.05 -16.54 6.38
CA THR A 488 18.46 -17.45 7.47
C THR A 488 19.14 -16.67 8.60
N ILE A 489 20.04 -15.74 8.28
CA ILE A 489 20.67 -14.86 9.30
C ILE A 489 19.60 -14.06 10.04
N SER A 490 18.68 -13.44 9.30
CA SER A 490 17.56 -12.69 9.87
C SER A 490 16.67 -13.57 10.75
N LEU A 491 16.43 -14.83 10.36
CA LEU A 491 15.68 -15.78 11.17
C LEU A 491 16.35 -16.04 12.54
N PHE A 492 17.64 -16.31 12.53
CA PHE A 492 18.38 -16.58 13.77
C PHE A 492 18.52 -15.33 14.65
N VAL A 493 18.88 -14.19 14.06
CA VAL A 493 19.01 -12.91 14.79
C VAL A 493 17.66 -12.46 15.31
N GLY A 494 16.62 -12.48 14.49
CA GLY A 494 15.26 -12.10 14.85
C GLY A 494 14.72 -12.94 15.99
N ARG A 495 14.98 -14.26 15.96
CA ARG A 495 14.54 -15.19 16.99
C ARG A 495 15.33 -15.09 18.29
N LYS A 496 16.68 -15.14 18.23
CA LYS A 496 17.54 -15.26 19.42
C LYS A 496 17.90 -13.93 20.06
N LEU A 497 18.25 -12.92 19.24
CA LEU A 497 18.70 -11.61 19.72
C LEU A 497 17.55 -10.61 19.88
N LEU A 498 16.72 -10.48 18.83
CA LEU A 498 15.65 -9.49 18.83
C LEU A 498 14.35 -9.98 19.47
N LYS A 499 14.25 -11.29 19.75
CA LYS A 499 13.10 -11.95 20.42
C LYS A 499 11.76 -11.58 19.78
N ILE A 500 11.71 -11.55 18.45
CA ILE A 500 10.47 -11.28 17.70
C ILE A 500 9.62 -12.55 17.71
N GLU A 501 8.33 -12.40 17.89
CA GLU A 501 7.35 -13.50 17.83
C GLU A 501 7.39 -14.20 16.47
N LYS A 502 7.29 -15.55 16.48
CA LYS A 502 7.53 -16.36 15.28
C LYS A 502 6.69 -15.97 14.07
N PRO A 503 5.34 -15.77 14.18
CA PRO A 503 4.53 -15.37 13.04
C PRO A 503 4.91 -13.99 12.49
N LEU A 504 5.19 -13.02 13.37
CA LEU A 504 5.65 -11.68 12.99
C LEU A 504 7.01 -11.72 12.31
N LEU A 505 7.94 -12.57 12.81
CA LEU A 505 9.28 -12.71 12.24
C LEU A 505 9.25 -13.28 10.82
N ILE A 506 8.44 -14.33 10.58
CA ILE A 506 8.28 -14.91 9.25
C ILE A 506 7.70 -13.87 8.28
N GLY A 507 6.68 -13.12 8.71
CA GLY A 507 6.13 -12.01 7.93
C GLY A 507 7.17 -10.92 7.67
N ALA A 508 7.94 -10.54 8.68
CA ALA A 508 8.99 -9.54 8.55
C ALA A 508 10.08 -9.95 7.54
N ILE A 509 10.46 -11.22 7.51
CA ILE A 509 11.46 -11.72 6.53
C ILE A 509 10.88 -11.71 5.11
N ALA A 510 9.59 -12.04 4.92
CA ALA A 510 8.93 -11.86 3.64
C ALA A 510 8.91 -10.37 3.20
N GLY A 511 8.73 -9.46 4.16
CA GLY A 511 8.77 -8.01 3.92
C GLY A 511 10.16 -7.46 3.60
N GLN A 512 11.22 -7.97 4.25
CA GLN A 512 12.61 -7.61 3.93
C GLN A 512 12.93 -7.83 2.45
N GLN A 513 12.44 -8.91 1.88
CA GLN A 513 12.65 -9.30 0.48
C GLN A 513 11.62 -8.65 -0.47
N CYS A 514 10.85 -7.67 -0.01
CA CYS A 514 9.81 -6.97 -0.79
C CYS A 514 8.83 -7.93 -1.52
N SER A 515 8.64 -9.16 -1.01
CA SER A 515 7.92 -10.22 -1.72
C SER A 515 6.46 -10.35 -1.29
N THR A 516 5.56 -9.74 -2.05
CA THR A 516 4.10 -9.91 -1.88
C THR A 516 3.64 -11.36 -2.08
N PRO A 517 4.16 -12.16 -3.04
CA PRO A 517 3.82 -13.58 -3.14
C PRO A 517 4.23 -14.40 -1.90
N ALA A 518 5.35 -14.05 -1.28
CA ALA A 518 5.80 -14.73 -0.06
C ALA A 518 4.82 -14.51 1.09
N ILE A 519 4.44 -13.26 1.37
CA ILE A 519 3.49 -12.98 2.47
C ILE A 519 2.10 -13.54 2.17
N THR A 520 1.66 -13.53 0.91
CA THR A 520 0.39 -14.16 0.53
C THR A 520 0.38 -15.65 0.84
N SER A 521 1.47 -16.37 0.51
CA SER A 521 1.62 -17.78 0.84
C SER A 521 1.68 -18.02 2.35
N VAL A 522 2.41 -17.18 3.08
CA VAL A 522 2.52 -17.25 4.56
C VAL A 522 1.16 -17.05 5.22
N THR A 523 0.36 -16.07 4.80
CA THR A 523 -0.98 -15.82 5.36
C THR A 523 -1.97 -16.93 5.04
N GLN A 524 -1.86 -17.54 3.86
CA GLN A 524 -2.66 -18.73 3.50
C GLN A 524 -2.33 -19.93 4.40
N VAL A 525 -1.05 -20.20 4.67
CA VAL A 525 -0.62 -21.28 5.57
C VAL A 525 -1.01 -20.97 7.02
N ALA A 526 -0.87 -19.72 7.45
CA ALA A 526 -1.24 -19.27 8.79
C ALA A 526 -2.76 -19.23 9.00
N GLN A 527 -3.55 -19.13 7.97
CA GLN A 527 -4.99 -18.82 7.99
C GLN A 527 -5.30 -17.62 8.91
N SER A 528 -4.42 -16.62 8.89
CA SER A 528 -4.46 -15.44 9.76
C SER A 528 -3.69 -14.28 9.13
N SER A 529 -4.12 -13.06 9.43
CA SER A 529 -3.44 -11.83 9.03
C SER A 529 -2.27 -11.42 9.95
N VAL A 530 -2.05 -12.12 11.06
CA VAL A 530 -0.99 -11.79 12.04
C VAL A 530 0.40 -11.62 11.40
N PRO A 531 0.87 -12.48 10.47
CA PRO A 531 2.16 -12.27 9.81
C PRO A 531 2.27 -10.94 9.04
N LEU A 532 1.15 -10.40 8.53
CA LEU A 532 1.14 -9.10 7.84
C LEU A 532 1.65 -7.97 8.72
N LEU A 533 1.46 -8.03 10.04
CA LEU A 533 1.92 -6.98 10.95
C LEU A 533 3.45 -6.85 10.96
N GLY A 534 4.17 -7.97 10.85
CA GLY A 534 5.63 -7.93 10.69
C GLY A 534 6.05 -7.50 9.29
N TYR A 535 5.33 -8.01 8.27
CA TYR A 535 5.57 -7.71 6.86
C TYR A 535 5.48 -6.22 6.55
N THR A 536 4.41 -5.56 6.95
CA THR A 536 4.17 -4.14 6.61
C THR A 536 5.28 -3.22 7.08
N ILE A 537 5.87 -3.51 8.25
CA ILE A 537 6.96 -2.72 8.81
C ILE A 537 8.23 -2.86 7.96
N THR A 538 8.67 -4.09 7.74
CA THR A 538 9.90 -4.36 7.00
C THR A 538 9.75 -4.08 5.51
N TYR A 539 8.58 -4.33 4.92
CA TYR A 539 8.28 -4.00 3.53
C TYR A 539 8.45 -2.50 3.24
N ALA A 540 7.89 -1.64 4.09
CA ALA A 540 8.04 -0.18 3.94
C ALA A 540 9.51 0.27 4.06
N LEU A 541 10.26 -0.33 5.01
CA LEU A 541 11.68 -0.03 5.19
C LEU A 541 12.53 -0.52 4.02
N SER A 542 12.30 -1.74 3.56
CA SER A 542 13.08 -2.35 2.49
C SER A 542 12.81 -1.72 1.12
N ASN A 543 11.58 -1.33 0.81
CA ASN A 543 11.28 -0.54 -0.40
C ASN A 543 12.01 0.81 -0.45
N PHE A 544 12.45 1.33 0.70
CA PHE A 544 13.32 2.50 0.75
C PHE A 544 14.81 2.13 0.68
N LEU A 545 15.24 1.14 1.47
CA LEU A 545 16.67 0.83 1.64
C LEU A 545 17.26 0.06 0.46
N LEU A 546 16.54 -0.93 -0.08
CA LEU A 546 17.06 -1.78 -1.16
C LEU A 546 17.35 -1.00 -2.46
N PRO A 547 16.50 -0.06 -2.93
CA PRO A 547 16.85 0.71 -4.12
C PRO A 547 18.17 1.47 -4.03
N LEU A 548 18.62 1.82 -2.81
CA LEU A 548 19.91 2.49 -2.60
C LEU A 548 21.11 1.53 -2.78
N THR A 549 20.89 0.22 -2.72
CA THR A 549 21.96 -0.77 -2.90
C THR A 549 22.53 -0.77 -4.31
N GLY A 550 21.72 -0.44 -5.32
CA GLY A 550 22.16 -0.35 -6.70
C GLY A 550 23.32 0.63 -6.90
N PRO A 551 23.13 1.93 -6.61
CA PRO A 551 24.20 2.92 -6.68
C PRO A 551 25.41 2.60 -5.80
N ILE A 552 25.18 2.06 -4.59
CA ILE A 552 26.26 1.68 -3.67
C ILE A 552 27.13 0.57 -4.30
N LEU A 553 26.51 -0.50 -4.79
CA LEU A 553 27.26 -1.61 -5.40
C LEU A 553 27.99 -1.17 -6.67
N VAL A 554 27.32 -0.36 -7.50
CA VAL A 554 27.91 0.21 -8.73
C VAL A 554 29.11 1.09 -8.39
N GLY A 555 29.02 1.96 -7.39
CA GLY A 555 30.12 2.81 -6.96
C GLY A 555 31.31 2.02 -6.41
N VAL A 556 31.07 0.96 -5.64
CA VAL A 556 32.14 0.12 -5.05
C VAL A 556 32.81 -0.80 -6.09
N LEU A 557 32.09 -1.29 -7.09
CA LEU A 557 32.66 -2.17 -8.13
C LEU A 557 33.22 -1.38 -9.33
N GLY A 558 32.72 -0.17 -9.56
CA GLY A 558 33.16 0.70 -10.66
C GLY A 558 34.34 1.62 -10.30
N ALA A 559 34.70 1.68 -9.00
CA ALA A 559 35.91 2.34 -8.51
C ALA A 559 37.07 1.33 -8.56
#